data_fe5f7db0e654ca4cd2253b4974d53b5a
#
_entry.id   fe5f7db0e654ca4cd2253b4974d53b5a
#
_cell.length_a   1.000
_cell.length_b   1.000
_cell.length_c   1.000
_cell.angle_alpha   90.00
_cell.angle_beta   90.00
_cell.angle_gamma   90.00
#
_symmetry.space_group_name_H-M   'P 1'
#
loop_
_entity.id
_entity.type
_entity.pdbx_description
1 polymer ?
#
loop_
_entity_poly.entity_id
_entity_poly.type
_entity_poly.pdbx_seq_one_letter_code
_entity_poly.pdbx_strand_id
1 'polypeptide(L)'
;MKNLFLILFVLGTIETNAQQTTPLIKLVPSQPAASAEPDMKTFNLYNPYENVDSAIKAAQKIAAKEGKHIFLQMGGNWCIWCARFNAFTTSDKKIDSIMKASYIVVHVNYSKENKNKSIQEKYEYPARFGFPVFVILDAKGKRLHTQNSGYLEKDKNYSKEKVFEFFESWTPDALNAKKYDWLN
;
A
#
# COMPACT_ATOMS: atom_id res chain seq x y z
N MET A 1 -84.71 -40.31 29.20
CA MET A 1 -83.28 -40.16 29.21
C MET A 1 -82.85 -39.86 27.75
N LYS A 2 -82.80 -38.61 27.38
CA LYS A 2 -82.50 -38.14 25.98
C LYS A 2 -81.16 -37.39 26.01
N ASN A 3 -80.14 -38.02 25.43
CA ASN A 3 -78.86 -37.40 25.27
C ASN A 3 -78.92 -36.45 24.01
N LEU A 4 -78.75 -35.19 24.21
CA LEU A 4 -78.65 -34.16 23.17
C LEU A 4 -77.16 -34.03 22.85
N PHE A 5 -76.72 -34.45 21.65
CA PHE A 5 -75.42 -34.21 21.13
C PHE A 5 -75.37 -32.84 20.52
N LEU A 6 -74.57 -31.96 21.12
CA LEU A 6 -74.29 -30.60 20.58
C LEU A 6 -73.06 -30.71 19.67
N ILE A 7 -73.24 -30.55 18.37
CA ILE A 7 -72.13 -30.48 17.39
C ILE A 7 -71.64 -29.03 17.34
N LEU A 8 -70.41 -28.84 17.84
CA LEU A 8 -69.72 -27.55 17.74
C LEU A 8 -69.02 -27.49 16.39
N PHE A 9 -69.48 -26.57 15.50
CA PHE A 9 -68.74 -26.20 14.28
C PHE A 9 -67.61 -25.27 14.64
N VAL A 10 -66.34 -25.75 14.51
CA VAL A 10 -65.14 -24.88 14.60
C VAL A 10 -64.88 -24.35 13.22
N LEU A 11 -65.15 -23.06 12.99
CA LEU A 11 -64.66 -22.34 11.80
C LEU A 11 -63.19 -22.07 11.96
N GLY A 12 -62.35 -22.84 11.23
CA GLY A 12 -60.94 -22.57 11.12
C GLY A 12 -60.71 -21.39 10.19
N THR A 13 -60.15 -20.30 10.72
CA THR A 13 -59.63 -19.16 9.94
C THR A 13 -58.31 -19.56 9.37
N ILE A 14 -58.23 -19.62 8.04
CA ILE A 14 -56.95 -19.82 7.33
C ILE A 14 -56.24 -18.47 7.32
N GLU A 15 -55.23 -18.30 8.21
CA GLU A 15 -54.31 -17.18 8.12
C GLU A 15 -53.30 -17.44 7.00
N THR A 16 -53.46 -16.72 5.89
CA THR A 16 -52.46 -16.70 4.82
C THR A 16 -51.25 -15.88 5.27
N ASN A 17 -50.20 -16.55 5.70
CA ASN A 17 -48.93 -15.92 6.00
C ASN A 17 -48.25 -15.51 4.69
N ALA A 18 -48.41 -14.27 4.32
CA ALA A 18 -47.68 -13.63 3.22
C ALA A 18 -46.22 -13.46 3.67
N GLN A 19 -45.35 -14.41 3.27
CA GLN A 19 -43.89 -14.27 3.39
C GLN A 19 -43.45 -13.12 2.53
N GLN A 20 -43.19 -11.96 3.13
CA GLN A 20 -42.46 -10.85 2.52
C GLN A 20 -41.02 -11.32 2.31
N THR A 21 -40.70 -11.73 1.08
CA THR A 21 -39.33 -11.93 0.65
C THR A 21 -38.69 -10.55 0.47
N THR A 22 -37.98 -10.11 1.48
CA THR A 22 -37.10 -8.94 1.39
C THR A 22 -36.01 -9.24 0.36
N PRO A 23 -35.83 -8.44 -0.70
CA PRO A 23 -34.76 -8.69 -1.64
C PRO A 23 -33.43 -8.49 -0.92
N LEU A 24 -32.61 -9.54 -0.88
CA LEU A 24 -31.20 -9.47 -0.46
C LEU A 24 -30.48 -8.47 -1.37
N ILE A 25 -30.35 -7.24 -0.90
CA ILE A 25 -29.45 -6.25 -1.51
C ILE A 25 -28.06 -6.84 -1.34
N LYS A 26 -27.54 -7.43 -2.43
CA LYS A 26 -26.16 -7.85 -2.53
C LYS A 26 -25.33 -6.57 -2.44
N LEU A 27 -24.79 -6.29 -1.25
CA LEU A 27 -23.79 -5.25 -1.05
C LEU A 27 -22.59 -5.64 -1.94
N VAL A 28 -22.56 -5.08 -3.14
CA VAL A 28 -21.35 -5.07 -3.97
C VAL A 28 -20.34 -4.26 -3.18
N PRO A 29 -19.19 -4.83 -2.78
CA PRO A 29 -18.15 -4.03 -2.14
C PRO A 29 -17.84 -2.88 -3.09
N SER A 30 -18.01 -1.64 -2.61
CA SER A 30 -17.58 -0.46 -3.37
C SER A 30 -16.08 -0.61 -3.61
N GLN A 31 -15.69 -0.95 -4.84
CA GLN A 31 -14.31 -0.79 -5.23
C GLN A 31 -13.91 0.66 -4.90
N PRO A 32 -12.77 0.88 -4.24
CA PRO A 32 -12.24 2.23 -4.08
C PRO A 32 -12.22 2.86 -5.48
N ALA A 33 -12.78 4.05 -5.60
CA ALA A 33 -12.77 4.79 -6.86
C ALA A 33 -11.33 4.77 -7.38
N ALA A 34 -11.14 4.31 -8.62
CA ALA A 34 -9.85 4.37 -9.28
C ALA A 34 -9.37 5.82 -9.15
N SER A 35 -8.25 6.03 -8.45
CA SER A 35 -7.67 7.36 -8.33
C SER A 35 -7.53 7.94 -9.72
N ALA A 36 -7.98 9.18 -9.92
CA ALA A 36 -7.85 9.86 -11.21
C ALA A 36 -6.41 9.74 -11.72
N GLU A 37 -6.24 9.56 -13.04
CA GLU A 37 -4.91 9.47 -13.64
C GLU A 37 -4.09 10.72 -13.25
N PRO A 38 -2.86 10.56 -12.76
CA PRO A 38 -2.03 11.71 -12.36
C PRO A 38 -1.78 12.67 -13.52
N ASP A 39 -1.88 13.97 -13.25
CA ASP A 39 -1.51 14.99 -14.24
C ASP A 39 0.01 15.12 -14.32
N MET A 40 0.59 14.59 -15.37
CA MET A 40 2.03 14.62 -15.61
C MET A 40 2.59 16.02 -15.90
N LYS A 41 1.74 17.02 -16.21
CA LYS A 41 2.19 18.40 -16.42
C LYS A 41 2.53 19.09 -15.09
N THR A 42 1.86 18.69 -14.03
CA THR A 42 2.05 19.26 -12.69
C THR A 42 2.85 18.33 -11.76
N PHE A 43 3.09 17.07 -12.16
CA PHE A 43 3.85 16.14 -11.36
C PHE A 43 5.31 16.57 -11.22
N ASN A 44 5.72 16.92 -9.99
CA ASN A 44 7.07 17.43 -9.68
C ASN A 44 7.50 16.95 -8.28
N LEU A 45 7.82 15.66 -8.18
CA LEU A 45 8.21 14.99 -6.94
C LEU A 45 9.73 14.90 -6.77
N TYR A 46 10.45 14.80 -7.89
CA TYR A 46 11.89 14.55 -7.92
C TYR A 46 12.67 15.81 -8.23
N ASN A 47 13.67 16.13 -7.40
CA ASN A 47 14.57 17.25 -7.65
C ASN A 47 15.88 16.75 -8.30
N PRO A 48 16.16 17.06 -9.58
CA PRO A 48 17.38 16.62 -10.26
C PRO A 48 18.66 17.24 -9.70
N TYR A 49 18.56 18.33 -8.95
CA TYR A 49 19.70 19.05 -8.38
C TYR A 49 19.95 18.74 -6.91
N GLU A 50 19.15 17.85 -6.32
CA GLU A 50 19.35 17.44 -4.93
C GLU A 50 20.63 16.61 -4.77
N ASN A 51 21.38 16.89 -3.69
CA ASN A 51 22.46 16.03 -3.27
C ASN A 51 21.87 14.83 -2.49
N VAL A 52 21.64 13.74 -3.21
CA VAL A 52 20.98 12.55 -2.67
C VAL A 52 21.81 11.88 -1.55
N ASP A 53 23.14 11.91 -1.62
CA ASP A 53 23.98 11.39 -0.53
C ASP A 53 23.74 12.15 0.78
N SER A 54 23.60 13.49 0.70
CA SER A 54 23.27 14.32 1.85
C SER A 54 21.86 14.06 2.36
N ALA A 55 20.88 13.89 1.47
CA ALA A 55 19.51 13.55 1.83
C ALA A 55 19.45 12.20 2.55
N ILE A 56 20.14 11.18 2.04
CA ILE A 56 20.23 9.87 2.69
C ILE A 56 20.90 9.98 4.08
N LYS A 57 21.98 10.75 4.21
CA LYS A 57 22.65 10.97 5.52
C LYS A 57 21.72 11.67 6.52
N ALA A 58 20.91 12.63 6.07
CA ALA A 58 19.89 13.26 6.90
C ALA A 58 18.82 12.26 7.30
N ALA A 59 18.32 11.46 6.37
CA ALA A 59 17.34 10.41 6.63
C ALA A 59 17.86 9.37 7.63
N GLN A 60 19.15 8.98 7.56
CA GLN A 60 19.78 8.07 8.52
C GLN A 60 19.72 8.59 9.95
N LYS A 61 19.99 9.90 10.16
CA LYS A 61 19.92 10.52 11.49
C LYS A 61 18.50 10.46 12.06
N ILE A 62 17.51 10.75 11.23
CA ILE A 62 16.09 10.72 11.64
C ILE A 62 15.66 9.27 11.88
N ALA A 63 15.98 8.37 10.98
CA ALA A 63 15.64 6.95 11.07
C ALA A 63 16.23 6.31 12.35
N ALA A 64 17.48 6.62 12.69
CA ALA A 64 18.11 6.15 13.91
C ALA A 64 17.43 6.68 15.18
N LYS A 65 16.99 7.95 15.16
CA LYS A 65 16.28 8.57 16.29
C LYS A 65 14.87 8.01 16.48
N GLU A 66 14.18 7.74 15.37
CA GLU A 66 12.76 7.34 15.37
C GLU A 66 12.54 5.83 15.28
N GLY A 67 13.62 5.05 15.19
CA GLY A 67 13.54 3.60 15.05
C GLY A 67 12.91 3.15 13.72
N LYS A 68 13.16 3.91 12.63
CA LYS A 68 12.59 3.67 11.30
C LYS A 68 13.63 3.13 10.32
N HIS A 69 13.16 2.57 9.23
CA HIS A 69 13.95 2.32 8.02
C HIS A 69 13.89 3.51 7.06
N ILE A 70 14.69 3.47 6.00
CA ILE A 70 14.68 4.48 4.94
C ILE A 70 14.12 3.83 3.68
N PHE A 71 13.17 4.49 3.04
CA PHE A 71 12.58 4.09 1.78
C PHE A 71 13.06 5.02 0.68
N LEU A 72 13.90 4.50 -0.23
CA LEU A 72 14.31 5.21 -1.42
C LEU A 72 13.31 4.90 -2.54
N GLN A 73 12.62 5.92 -3.02
CA GLN A 73 11.80 5.84 -4.23
C GLN A 73 12.60 6.46 -5.37
N MET A 74 13.12 5.61 -6.26
CA MET A 74 13.93 6.05 -7.41
C MET A 74 13.05 6.20 -8.64
N GLY A 75 13.18 7.32 -9.34
CA GLY A 75 12.38 7.62 -10.53
C GLY A 75 12.62 9.02 -11.06
N GLY A 76 11.64 9.60 -11.72
CA GLY A 76 11.73 10.96 -12.27
C GLY A 76 10.36 11.55 -12.56
N ASN A 77 10.32 12.86 -12.76
CA ASN A 77 9.07 13.58 -13.07
C ASN A 77 8.46 13.22 -14.43
N TRP A 78 9.19 12.52 -15.28
CA TRP A 78 8.74 11.96 -16.55
C TRP A 78 8.00 10.62 -16.41
N CYS A 79 8.03 10.00 -15.22
CA CYS A 79 7.65 8.62 -14.98
C CYS A 79 6.17 8.53 -14.51
N ILE A 80 5.27 8.12 -15.39
CA ILE A 80 3.83 7.97 -15.05
C ILE A 80 3.61 6.98 -13.91
N TRP A 81 4.34 5.86 -13.85
CA TRP A 81 4.23 4.89 -12.78
C TRP A 81 4.73 5.43 -11.44
N CYS A 82 5.69 6.36 -11.46
CA CYS A 82 6.13 7.07 -10.25
C CYS A 82 5.03 7.99 -9.72
N ALA A 83 4.33 8.70 -10.62
CA ALA A 83 3.21 9.55 -10.27
C ALA A 83 2.02 8.74 -9.73
N ARG A 84 1.69 7.61 -10.39
CA ARG A 84 0.66 6.67 -9.92
C ARG A 84 0.98 6.12 -8.54
N PHE A 85 2.24 5.70 -8.30
CA PHE A 85 2.64 5.18 -6.99
C PHE A 85 2.48 6.23 -5.90
N ASN A 86 2.94 7.46 -6.15
CA ASN A 86 2.78 8.56 -5.20
C ASN A 86 1.30 8.85 -4.90
N ALA A 87 0.46 8.99 -5.92
CA ALA A 87 -0.96 9.21 -5.74
C ALA A 87 -1.64 8.05 -4.98
N PHE A 88 -1.27 6.82 -5.31
CA PHE A 88 -1.80 5.61 -4.70
C PHE A 88 -1.46 5.54 -3.20
N THR A 89 -0.19 5.69 -2.84
CA THR A 89 0.28 5.57 -1.46
C THR A 89 -0.19 6.71 -0.56
N THR A 90 -0.35 7.92 -1.10
CA THR A 90 -0.86 9.07 -0.35
C THR A 90 -2.38 9.08 -0.19
N SER A 91 -3.12 8.43 -1.08
CA SER A 91 -4.58 8.35 -1.01
C SER A 91 -5.10 7.21 -0.12
N ASP A 92 -4.35 6.11 0.00
CA ASP A 92 -4.74 4.99 0.86
C ASP A 92 -4.28 5.21 2.30
N LYS A 93 -5.22 5.43 3.20
CA LYS A 93 -4.94 5.74 4.63
C LYS A 93 -4.11 4.66 5.33
N LYS A 94 -4.30 3.38 4.98
CA LYS A 94 -3.58 2.27 5.63
C LYS A 94 -2.12 2.23 5.18
N ILE A 95 -1.88 2.42 3.87
CA ILE A 95 -0.54 2.46 3.29
C ILE A 95 0.20 3.74 3.75
N ASP A 96 -0.44 4.91 3.70
CA ASP A 96 0.13 6.16 4.18
C ASP A 96 0.53 6.07 5.67
N SER A 97 -0.32 5.44 6.49
CA SER A 97 -0.05 5.23 7.90
C SER A 97 1.17 4.36 8.15
N ILE A 98 1.30 3.19 7.49
CA ILE A 98 2.46 2.32 7.69
C ILE A 98 3.75 2.95 7.14
N MET A 99 3.67 3.68 6.03
CA MET A 99 4.81 4.42 5.49
C MET A 99 5.31 5.47 6.50
N LYS A 100 4.43 6.29 7.04
CA LYS A 100 4.77 7.32 8.03
C LYS A 100 5.29 6.73 9.35
N ALA A 101 4.72 5.62 9.79
CA ALA A 101 5.12 4.97 11.03
C ALA A 101 6.51 4.31 10.94
N SER A 102 6.86 3.72 9.78
CA SER A 102 8.00 2.81 9.67
C SER A 102 9.14 3.30 8.79
N TYR A 103 8.93 4.37 8.00
CA TYR A 103 9.91 4.78 6.98
C TYR A 103 10.18 6.28 6.96
N ILE A 104 11.42 6.64 6.64
CA ILE A 104 11.82 7.97 6.18
C ILE A 104 11.96 7.87 4.66
N VAL A 105 11.14 8.64 3.93
CA VAL A 105 11.10 8.59 2.46
C VAL A 105 12.14 9.54 1.88
N VAL A 106 12.93 9.05 0.91
CA VAL A 106 13.85 9.85 0.10
C VAL A 106 13.54 9.60 -1.37
N HIS A 107 13.23 10.66 -2.11
CA HIS A 107 13.01 10.59 -3.55
C HIS A 107 14.35 10.75 -4.29
N VAL A 108 14.73 9.74 -5.05
CA VAL A 108 16.00 9.72 -5.79
C VAL A 108 15.73 9.97 -7.26
N ASN A 109 16.10 11.15 -7.74
CA ASN A 109 15.92 11.50 -9.15
C ASN A 109 16.74 10.60 -10.08
N TYR A 110 16.13 10.23 -11.20
CA TYR A 110 16.77 9.66 -12.37
C TYR A 110 16.25 10.36 -13.61
N SER A 111 17.08 11.24 -14.18
CA SER A 111 16.72 12.01 -15.37
C SER A 111 17.94 12.22 -16.28
N LYS A 112 17.75 12.92 -17.38
CA LYS A 112 18.86 13.28 -18.29
C LYS A 112 19.87 14.20 -17.60
N GLU A 113 19.40 15.07 -16.73
CA GLU A 113 20.21 16.05 -15.98
C GLU A 113 21.03 15.37 -14.89
N ASN A 114 20.46 14.36 -14.23
CA ASN A 114 21.14 13.66 -13.16
C ASN A 114 20.61 12.23 -13.02
N LYS A 115 21.47 11.26 -13.29
CA LYS A 115 21.18 9.82 -13.14
C LYS A 115 21.53 9.28 -11.76
N ASN A 116 22.08 10.13 -10.87
CA ASN A 116 22.56 9.74 -9.55
C ASN A 116 23.45 8.47 -9.60
N LYS A 117 24.47 8.50 -10.47
CA LYS A 117 25.31 7.34 -10.79
C LYS A 117 25.93 6.69 -9.55
N SER A 118 26.47 7.48 -8.62
CA SER A 118 27.07 6.99 -7.37
C SER A 118 26.07 6.21 -6.50
N ILE A 119 24.81 6.67 -6.46
CA ILE A 119 23.73 6.00 -5.73
C ILE A 119 23.32 4.70 -6.43
N GLN A 120 23.31 4.70 -7.76
CA GLN A 120 23.08 3.47 -8.54
C GLN A 120 24.16 2.42 -8.26
N GLU A 121 25.42 2.82 -8.28
CA GLU A 121 26.56 1.93 -7.98
C GLU A 121 26.50 1.41 -6.55
N LYS A 122 26.29 2.32 -5.59
CA LYS A 122 26.23 1.98 -4.14
C LYS A 122 25.18 0.94 -3.80
N TYR A 123 24.03 0.98 -4.49
CA TYR A 123 22.93 0.04 -4.23
C TYR A 123 22.76 -1.01 -5.35
N GLU A 124 23.84 -1.31 -6.07
CA GLU A 124 23.91 -2.37 -7.07
C GLU A 124 22.93 -2.19 -8.23
N TYR A 125 22.89 -0.97 -8.78
CA TYR A 125 22.16 -0.60 -10.00
C TYR A 125 20.65 -0.94 -9.96
N PRO A 126 19.88 -0.38 -9.00
CA PRO A 126 18.43 -0.64 -8.91
C PRO A 126 17.68 -0.29 -10.20
N ALA A 127 18.15 0.71 -10.96
CA ALA A 127 17.54 1.16 -12.21
C ALA A 127 17.41 0.04 -13.27
N ARG A 128 18.13 -1.08 -13.12
CA ARG A 128 17.97 -2.25 -14.02
C ARG A 128 16.57 -2.88 -14.00
N PHE A 129 15.79 -2.60 -12.97
CA PHE A 129 14.41 -3.08 -12.84
C PHE A 129 13.36 -2.13 -13.44
N GLY A 130 13.77 -1.01 -14.04
CA GLY A 130 12.86 0.03 -14.51
C GLY A 130 12.47 1.02 -13.40
N PHE A 131 11.41 1.81 -13.63
CA PHE A 131 10.97 2.87 -12.72
C PHE A 131 9.46 2.88 -12.52
N PRO A 132 9.00 3.18 -11.26
CA PRO A 132 9.86 3.37 -10.11
C PRO A 132 10.53 2.07 -9.69
N VAL A 133 11.66 2.18 -9.00
CA VAL A 133 12.26 1.08 -8.25
C VAL A 133 12.47 1.55 -6.82
N PHE A 134 12.31 0.63 -5.89
CA PHE A 134 12.34 0.92 -4.46
C PHE A 134 13.51 0.24 -3.79
N VAL A 135 14.16 0.95 -2.86
CA VAL A 135 15.22 0.37 -2.03
C VAL A 135 14.92 0.65 -0.57
N ILE A 136 14.91 -0.40 0.24
CA ILE A 136 14.79 -0.29 1.69
C ILE A 136 16.19 -0.33 2.30
N LEU A 137 16.48 0.64 3.15
CA LEU A 137 17.71 0.70 3.93
C LEU A 137 17.39 0.64 5.41
N ASP A 138 18.30 0.07 6.20
CA ASP A 138 18.28 0.27 7.64
C ASP A 138 18.69 1.71 8.01
N ALA A 139 18.60 2.05 9.29
CA ALA A 139 18.97 3.39 9.78
C ALA A 139 20.47 3.72 9.60
N LYS A 140 21.32 2.72 9.33
CA LYS A 140 22.75 2.91 9.03
C LYS A 140 23.03 3.07 7.54
N GLY A 141 21.99 2.96 6.68
CA GLY A 141 22.08 3.08 5.23
C GLY A 141 22.52 1.78 4.53
N LYS A 142 22.53 0.64 5.24
CA LYS A 142 22.72 -0.67 4.64
C LYS A 142 21.46 -1.09 3.89
N ARG A 143 21.61 -1.54 2.65
CA ARG A 143 20.49 -2.05 1.88
C ARG A 143 19.95 -3.34 2.49
N LEU A 144 18.65 -3.35 2.75
CA LEU A 144 17.89 -4.52 3.21
C LEU A 144 17.20 -5.21 2.04
N HIS A 145 16.63 -4.43 1.12
CA HIS A 145 15.84 -4.95 0.00
C HIS A 145 15.86 -4.01 -1.21
N THR A 146 15.69 -4.57 -2.40
CA THR A 146 15.40 -3.83 -3.63
C THR A 146 14.14 -4.43 -4.25
N GLN A 147 13.08 -3.60 -4.41
CA GLN A 147 11.80 -4.01 -4.93
C GLN A 147 11.60 -3.48 -6.36
N ASN A 148 11.43 -4.39 -7.30
CA ASN A 148 10.88 -4.07 -8.62
C ASN A 148 9.40 -3.71 -8.48
N SER A 149 9.01 -2.48 -8.86
CA SER A 149 7.64 -2.02 -8.73
C SER A 149 6.63 -2.84 -9.55
N GLY A 150 7.05 -3.44 -10.66
CA GLY A 150 6.19 -4.26 -11.51
C GLY A 150 5.52 -5.41 -10.76
N TYR A 151 6.16 -5.97 -9.72
CA TYR A 151 5.54 -7.00 -8.88
C TYR A 151 4.39 -6.48 -7.99
N LEU A 152 4.34 -5.17 -7.76
CA LEU A 152 3.31 -4.52 -6.96
C LEU A 152 2.13 -4.01 -7.80
N GLU A 153 2.26 -4.06 -9.12
CA GLU A 153 1.27 -3.55 -10.06
C GLU A 153 0.06 -4.48 -10.20
N LYS A 154 -1.08 -3.86 -10.50
CA LYS A 154 -2.32 -4.51 -10.89
C LYS A 154 -3.03 -3.61 -11.90
N ASP A 155 -3.33 -4.14 -13.08
CA ASP A 155 -3.95 -3.41 -14.19
C ASP A 155 -3.12 -2.17 -14.58
N LYS A 156 -3.74 -0.99 -14.54
CA LYS A 156 -3.06 0.30 -14.81
C LYS A 156 -2.64 1.04 -13.52
N ASN A 157 -2.60 0.36 -12.38
CA ASN A 157 -2.27 0.95 -11.09
C ASN A 157 -1.53 -0.07 -10.21
N TYR A 158 -1.56 0.10 -8.90
CA TYR A 158 -0.94 -0.76 -7.90
C TYR A 158 -1.99 -1.61 -7.17
N SER A 159 -1.61 -2.82 -6.74
CA SER A 159 -2.41 -3.64 -5.84
C SER A 159 -2.23 -3.17 -4.40
N LYS A 160 -3.35 -2.87 -3.74
CA LYS A 160 -3.35 -2.45 -2.33
C LYS A 160 -2.73 -3.53 -1.42
N GLU A 161 -3.09 -4.78 -1.67
CA GLU A 161 -2.62 -5.92 -0.89
C GLU A 161 -1.10 -6.07 -1.03
N LYS A 162 -0.59 -6.08 -2.27
CA LYS A 162 0.84 -6.26 -2.54
C LYS A 162 1.68 -5.09 -2.00
N VAL A 163 1.21 -3.84 -2.17
CA VAL A 163 1.92 -2.66 -1.66
C VAL A 163 1.92 -2.63 -0.14
N PHE A 164 0.79 -2.96 0.49
CA PHE A 164 0.73 -3.03 1.94
C PHE A 164 1.64 -4.13 2.48
N GLU A 165 1.57 -5.36 1.93
CA GLU A 165 2.42 -6.49 2.29
C GLU A 165 3.91 -6.18 2.11
N PHE A 166 4.28 -5.51 1.02
CA PHE A 166 5.64 -5.05 0.79
C PHE A 166 6.12 -4.15 1.93
N PHE A 167 5.36 -3.09 2.27
CA PHE A 167 5.77 -2.21 3.38
C PHE A 167 5.76 -2.92 4.73
N GLU A 168 4.75 -3.75 5.02
CA GLU A 168 4.64 -4.48 6.28
C GLU A 168 5.83 -5.40 6.50
N SER A 169 6.25 -6.14 5.45
CA SER A 169 7.33 -7.13 5.51
C SER A 169 8.71 -6.52 5.78
N TRP A 170 8.91 -5.24 5.48
CA TRP A 170 10.20 -4.56 5.61
C TRP A 170 10.20 -3.48 6.70
N THR A 171 9.24 -3.48 7.62
CA THR A 171 9.28 -2.59 8.79
C THR A 171 10.42 -2.97 9.73
N PRO A 172 10.93 -2.04 10.56
CA PRO A 172 11.88 -2.38 11.64
C PRO A 172 11.33 -3.46 12.58
N ASP A 173 10.03 -3.42 12.84
CA ASP A 173 9.34 -4.40 13.68
C ASP A 173 9.31 -5.80 13.04
N ALA A 174 9.04 -5.90 11.73
CA ALA A 174 9.06 -7.17 11.01
C ALA A 174 10.45 -7.83 11.01
N LEU A 175 11.53 -7.04 11.03
CA LEU A 175 12.90 -7.55 11.07
C LEU A 175 13.48 -7.66 12.49
N ASN A 176 12.66 -7.51 13.52
CA ASN A 176 13.09 -7.65 14.91
C ASN A 176 13.32 -9.13 15.24
N ALA A 177 14.58 -9.51 15.44
CA ALA A 177 14.98 -10.89 15.74
C ALA A 177 14.24 -11.52 16.94
N LYS A 178 13.85 -10.70 17.94
CA LYS A 178 13.10 -11.19 19.11
C LYS A 178 11.74 -11.80 18.76
N LYS A 179 11.17 -11.45 17.61
CA LYS A 179 9.91 -12.06 17.13
C LYS A 179 10.09 -13.49 16.62
N TYR A 180 11.31 -13.92 16.43
CA TYR A 180 11.67 -15.21 15.84
C TYR A 180 12.37 -16.13 16.83
N ASP A 181 12.27 -15.86 18.13
CA ASP A 181 12.90 -16.69 19.21
C ASP A 181 12.33 -18.12 19.20
N TRP A 182 11.17 -18.34 18.60
CA TRP A 182 10.57 -19.65 18.37
C TRP A 182 11.31 -20.54 17.34
N LEU A 183 12.26 -19.96 16.61
CA LEU A 183 13.14 -20.73 15.68
C LEU A 183 14.32 -21.42 16.38
N ASN A 184 14.59 -21.10 17.67
CA ASN A 184 15.71 -21.62 18.44
C ASN A 184 15.31 -22.81 19.31
#